data_872a4b61bec07693e6413835bf0cc08c
#
_entry.id   872a4b61bec07693e6413835bf0cc08c
#
_cell.length_a   1.000
_cell.length_b   1.000
_cell.length_c   1.000
_cell.angle_alpha   90.00
_cell.angle_beta   90.00
_cell.angle_gamma   90.00
#
_symmetry.space_group_name_H-M   'P 1'
#
loop_
_entity.id
_entity.type
_entity.pdbx_description
1 polymer ?
#
loop_
_entity_poly.entity_id
_entity_poly.type
_entity_poly.pdbx_seq_one_letter_code
_entity_poly.pdbx_strand_id
1 'polypeptide(L)'
;MGFIKAFTGALGGTFADEWKDFIIPRSDATATSGIFHAVRKGTDGGRGSNTKGSENVITNGTKIVVPEGTALITMQDGMITGCITEPGGFIYQSNDPNSQSFLAGNGLGTSLKASWERFKFGGIPASEQMAVYVNLKEIPGNRFGTQSEIFWDDVFLGTQVGAITRGTYSLKITDPILFVKNFVPAEYLRPDSPVFDFADMDNVAGEQLFNEVVGSLSSAFSLYTNDPSKGNRITKIQSDGVGFANSLSQAVEEAYKWKSDRGLEIVKVAITAIEYDEDTKKLLSDVKKADALSGARGNSFMQQSVARGLEAAGNNGGSGMAFMGMGVNAAGSTMGAFQQPVEKKEDPYEKLTKMKQLVDAGVLTQEEFDKAKKDLLGL
;
A
#
# COMPACT_ATOMS: atom_id res chain seq x y z
N MET A 1 11.68 41.08 -47.45
CA MET A 1 12.62 40.83 -46.32
C MET A 1 12.21 39.64 -45.41
N GLY A 2 10.98 39.12 -45.46
CA GLY A 2 10.53 38.00 -44.60
C GLY A 2 11.16 36.65 -44.91
N PHE A 3 11.34 36.28 -46.18
CA PHE A 3 11.85 34.99 -46.62
C PHE A 3 13.28 34.69 -46.14
N ILE A 4 14.19 35.67 -46.34
CA ILE A 4 15.59 35.53 -45.91
C ILE A 4 15.68 35.42 -44.39
N LYS A 5 14.89 36.19 -43.66
CA LYS A 5 14.87 36.16 -42.19
C LYS A 5 14.31 34.82 -41.65
N ALA A 6 13.27 34.28 -42.30
CA ALA A 6 12.71 32.97 -41.95
C ALA A 6 13.69 31.82 -42.25
N PHE A 7 14.37 31.88 -43.39
CA PHE A 7 15.38 30.89 -43.77
C PHE A 7 16.64 30.94 -42.88
N THR A 8 17.15 32.13 -42.58
CA THR A 8 18.28 32.27 -41.65
C THR A 8 17.89 31.87 -40.21
N GLY A 9 16.63 32.10 -39.80
CA GLY A 9 16.11 31.63 -38.53
C GLY A 9 16.03 30.11 -38.47
N ALA A 10 15.54 29.45 -39.52
CA ALA A 10 15.48 27.99 -39.62
C ALA A 10 16.88 27.37 -39.63
N LEU A 11 17.83 27.94 -40.38
CA LEU A 11 19.23 27.49 -40.36
C LEU A 11 19.85 27.65 -38.96
N GLY A 12 19.69 28.84 -38.34
CA GLY A 12 20.22 29.09 -37.00
C GLY A 12 19.66 28.12 -35.94
N GLY A 13 18.37 27.78 -36.02
CA GLY A 13 17.75 26.75 -35.17
C GLY A 13 18.33 25.37 -35.40
N THR A 14 18.49 24.96 -36.68
CA THR A 14 19.11 23.67 -37.02
C THR A 14 20.53 23.54 -36.47
N PHE A 15 21.37 24.57 -36.67
CA PHE A 15 22.74 24.56 -36.16
C PHE A 15 22.78 24.55 -34.61
N ALA A 16 21.87 25.23 -33.96
CA ALA A 16 21.78 25.22 -32.50
C ALA A 16 21.39 23.83 -31.95
N ASP A 17 20.49 23.12 -32.62
CA ASP A 17 20.07 21.78 -32.26
C ASP A 17 21.12 20.69 -32.56
N GLU A 18 22.10 20.99 -33.40
CA GLU A 18 23.23 20.11 -33.73
C GLU A 18 24.30 20.04 -32.62
N TRP A 19 24.26 20.94 -31.62
CA TRP A 19 25.17 20.88 -30.49
C TRP A 19 24.91 19.65 -29.63
N LYS A 20 25.98 18.90 -29.34
CA LYS A 20 25.94 17.76 -28.46
C LYS A 20 25.84 18.21 -27.03
N ASP A 21 24.64 18.20 -26.48
CA ASP A 21 24.36 18.58 -25.10
C ASP A 21 24.29 17.37 -24.17
N PHE A 22 24.28 17.65 -22.87
CA PHE A 22 23.88 16.69 -21.86
C PHE A 22 22.41 16.91 -21.53
N ILE A 23 21.65 15.83 -21.49
CA ILE A 23 20.27 15.81 -20.98
C ILE A 23 20.29 15.19 -19.59
N ILE A 24 19.69 15.89 -18.64
CA ILE A 24 19.64 15.54 -17.23
C ILE A 24 18.21 15.72 -16.68
N PRO A 25 17.88 15.11 -15.53
CA PRO A 25 16.62 15.40 -14.82
C PRO A 25 16.54 16.88 -14.41
N ARG A 26 15.32 17.38 -14.30
CA ARG A 26 15.05 18.70 -13.70
C ARG A 26 15.50 18.74 -12.25
N SER A 27 15.89 19.90 -11.78
CA SER A 27 16.37 20.11 -10.41
C SER A 27 15.25 20.28 -9.38
N ASP A 28 14.02 20.56 -9.81
CA ASP A 28 12.83 20.75 -8.98
C ASP A 28 12.02 19.46 -8.72
N ALA A 29 12.49 18.31 -9.22
CA ALA A 29 11.90 17.02 -8.90
C ALA A 29 12.10 16.66 -7.42
N THR A 30 11.01 16.27 -6.74
CA THR A 30 10.95 15.90 -5.34
C THR A 30 10.89 14.39 -5.15
N ALA A 31 10.90 13.92 -3.90
CA ALA A 31 10.73 12.49 -3.60
C ALA A 31 9.31 11.98 -3.95
N THR A 32 8.33 12.88 -4.02
CA THR A 32 6.92 12.57 -4.36
C THR A 32 6.61 12.71 -5.84
N SER A 33 7.57 13.24 -6.63
CA SER A 33 7.43 13.36 -8.08
C SER A 33 7.42 12.00 -8.76
N GLY A 34 6.40 11.74 -9.58
CA GLY A 34 6.29 10.54 -10.39
C GLY A 34 6.94 10.67 -11.76
N ILE A 35 6.71 11.82 -12.43
CA ILE A 35 7.28 12.16 -13.73
C ILE A 35 7.81 13.59 -13.72
N PHE A 36 8.92 13.77 -14.40
CA PHE A 36 9.53 15.07 -14.64
C PHE A 36 10.30 15.09 -15.95
N HIS A 37 10.31 16.23 -16.62
CA HIS A 37 10.98 16.38 -17.89
C HIS A 37 12.49 16.30 -17.78
N ALA A 38 13.08 15.85 -18.88
CA ALA A 38 14.51 15.98 -19.14
C ALA A 38 14.83 17.44 -19.57
N VAL A 39 15.87 18.00 -18.99
CA VAL A 39 16.36 19.34 -19.34
C VAL A 39 17.78 19.29 -19.88
N ARG A 40 18.11 20.22 -20.77
CA ARG A 40 19.49 20.36 -21.26
C ARG A 40 20.37 20.98 -20.17
N LYS A 41 21.48 20.33 -19.88
CA LYS A 41 22.49 20.89 -18.96
C LYS A 41 23.09 22.17 -19.55
N GLY A 42 22.91 23.27 -18.87
CA GLY A 42 23.39 24.58 -19.33
C GLY A 42 22.29 25.58 -19.62
N THR A 43 21.04 25.13 -19.84
CA THR A 43 19.86 26.01 -19.86
C THR A 43 19.33 26.27 -18.46
N ASP A 44 19.48 25.29 -17.58
CA ASP A 44 19.13 25.36 -16.14
C ASP A 44 20.18 26.23 -15.41
N GLY A 45 19.95 27.53 -15.36
CA GLY A 45 20.82 28.53 -14.71
C GLY A 45 21.63 29.43 -15.63
N GLY A 46 21.35 29.47 -16.94
CA GLY A 46 21.89 30.48 -17.86
C GLY A 46 23.39 30.35 -18.17
N ARG A 47 23.99 29.18 -17.93
CA ARG A 47 25.42 28.93 -18.19
C ARG A 47 25.73 28.28 -19.55
N GLY A 48 24.71 27.88 -20.30
CA GLY A 48 24.88 27.31 -21.64
C GLY A 48 24.98 28.38 -22.73
N SER A 49 25.84 28.16 -23.71
CA SER A 49 25.95 29.05 -24.88
C SER A 49 24.88 28.80 -25.94
N ASN A 50 24.18 27.64 -25.87
CA ASN A 50 23.16 27.28 -26.83
C ASN A 50 21.77 27.75 -26.36
N THR A 51 21.42 29.00 -26.65
CA THR A 51 20.13 29.62 -26.30
C THR A 51 19.09 29.55 -27.41
N LYS A 52 19.42 28.93 -28.57
CA LYS A 52 18.56 28.85 -29.76
C LYS A 52 18.13 27.45 -30.14
N GLY A 53 18.54 26.43 -29.39
CA GLY A 53 18.13 25.07 -29.60
C GLY A 53 16.64 24.88 -29.34
N SER A 54 15.96 24.07 -30.14
CA SER A 54 14.57 23.69 -29.91
C SER A 54 14.50 22.73 -28.73
N GLU A 55 13.56 22.94 -27.81
CA GLU A 55 13.36 22.02 -26.68
C GLU A 55 12.88 20.64 -27.11
N ASN A 56 12.24 20.59 -28.29
CA ASN A 56 11.60 19.40 -28.86
C ASN A 56 12.51 18.60 -29.80
N VAL A 57 13.84 18.80 -29.76
CA VAL A 57 14.78 18.05 -30.61
C VAL A 57 15.94 17.52 -29.77
N ILE A 58 16.17 16.23 -29.85
CA ILE A 58 17.33 15.57 -29.25
C ILE A 58 18.29 15.18 -30.36
N THR A 59 19.45 15.80 -30.40
CA THR A 59 20.44 15.57 -31.46
C THR A 59 21.17 14.24 -31.23
N ASN A 60 21.45 13.51 -32.33
CA ASN A 60 22.29 12.32 -32.28
C ASN A 60 23.66 12.62 -31.68
N GLY A 61 24.10 11.80 -30.75
CA GLY A 61 25.32 11.99 -29.99
C GLY A 61 25.14 12.82 -28.71
N THR A 62 23.95 13.33 -28.43
CA THR A 62 23.61 13.91 -27.12
C THR A 62 23.76 12.84 -26.05
N LYS A 63 24.42 13.17 -24.94
CA LYS A 63 24.56 12.29 -23.79
C LYS A 63 23.40 12.47 -22.84
N ILE A 64 22.68 11.42 -22.60
CA ILE A 64 21.55 11.39 -21.66
C ILE A 64 22.01 10.69 -20.39
N VAL A 65 21.82 11.32 -19.23
CA VAL A 65 22.18 10.77 -17.94
C VAL A 65 20.94 10.22 -17.26
N VAL A 66 20.93 8.93 -16.94
CA VAL A 66 19.85 8.26 -16.19
C VAL A 66 20.35 8.02 -14.77
N PRO A 67 19.81 8.71 -13.76
CA PRO A 67 20.17 8.52 -12.37
C PRO A 67 19.64 7.19 -11.80
N GLU A 68 20.28 6.71 -10.74
CA GLU A 68 19.80 5.56 -9.96
C GLU A 68 18.35 5.72 -9.50
N GLY A 69 17.54 4.68 -9.77
CA GLY A 69 16.14 4.63 -9.37
C GLY A 69 15.23 5.51 -10.21
N THR A 70 15.63 5.82 -11.45
CA THR A 70 14.78 6.45 -12.46
C THR A 70 14.75 5.63 -13.73
N ALA A 71 13.67 5.76 -14.50
CA ALA A 71 13.62 5.34 -15.90
C ALA A 71 13.57 6.56 -16.79
N LEU A 72 14.26 6.51 -17.92
CA LEU A 72 14.12 7.47 -19.00
C LEU A 72 13.18 6.92 -20.06
N ILE A 73 12.16 7.68 -20.44
CA ILE A 73 11.29 7.38 -21.57
C ILE A 73 11.53 8.44 -22.65
N THR A 74 11.82 7.98 -23.86
CA THR A 74 11.90 8.82 -25.04
C THR A 74 10.64 8.70 -25.86
N MET A 75 10.18 9.83 -26.40
CA MET A 75 8.96 9.92 -27.19
C MET A 75 9.23 10.71 -28.46
N GLN A 76 8.57 10.32 -29.53
CA GLN A 76 8.59 11.02 -30.80
C GLN A 76 7.16 11.14 -31.34
N ASP A 77 6.72 12.37 -31.61
CA ASP A 77 5.37 12.67 -32.10
C ASP A 77 4.27 12.00 -31.26
N GLY A 78 4.45 12.01 -29.92
CA GLY A 78 3.53 11.41 -28.95
C GLY A 78 3.66 9.89 -28.79
N MET A 79 4.52 9.23 -29.54
CA MET A 79 4.73 7.78 -29.45
C MET A 79 6.00 7.48 -28.62
N ILE A 80 5.91 6.52 -27.69
CA ILE A 80 7.06 6.03 -26.92
C ILE A 80 8.01 5.29 -27.87
N THR A 81 9.24 5.75 -27.98
CA THR A 81 10.28 5.18 -28.86
C THR A 81 11.36 4.41 -28.09
N GLY A 82 11.50 4.64 -26.79
CA GLY A 82 12.48 3.94 -25.96
C GLY A 82 12.20 4.08 -24.48
N CYS A 83 12.72 3.11 -23.70
CA CYS A 83 12.72 3.12 -22.26
C CYS A 83 14.05 2.58 -21.74
N ILE A 84 14.73 3.32 -20.86
CA ILE A 84 15.99 2.95 -20.26
C ILE A 84 15.82 3.01 -18.74
N THR A 85 15.94 1.86 -18.10
CA THR A 85 15.84 1.71 -16.64
C THR A 85 17.20 1.55 -15.96
N GLU A 86 18.25 1.27 -16.74
CA GLU A 86 19.61 1.12 -16.24
C GLU A 86 20.23 2.49 -15.98
N PRO A 87 20.84 2.74 -14.80
CA PRO A 87 21.52 4.00 -14.53
C PRO A 87 22.79 4.13 -15.34
N GLY A 88 23.11 5.35 -15.74
CA GLY A 88 24.35 5.62 -16.50
C GLY A 88 24.23 6.75 -17.49
N GLY A 89 25.23 6.83 -18.36
CA GLY A 89 25.27 7.79 -19.47
C GLY A 89 25.08 7.08 -20.80
N PHE A 90 24.05 7.46 -21.54
CA PHE A 90 23.67 6.89 -22.83
C PHE A 90 23.87 7.92 -23.94
N ILE A 91 24.20 7.45 -25.15
CA ILE A 91 24.32 8.30 -26.32
C ILE A 91 23.05 8.13 -27.16
N TYR A 92 22.30 9.22 -27.33
CA TYR A 92 21.08 9.19 -28.11
C TYR A 92 21.38 8.98 -29.60
N GLN A 93 20.64 8.08 -30.24
CA GLN A 93 20.70 7.80 -31.67
C GLN A 93 19.27 7.62 -32.19
N SER A 94 18.94 8.34 -33.22
CA SER A 94 17.66 8.26 -33.94
C SER A 94 17.88 8.37 -35.46
N ASN A 95 17.00 7.76 -36.20
CA ASN A 95 16.97 7.90 -37.65
C ASN A 95 16.22 9.13 -38.12
N ASP A 96 15.65 9.93 -37.20
CA ASP A 96 14.97 11.17 -37.51
C ASP A 96 15.94 12.18 -38.12
N PRO A 97 15.61 12.80 -39.26
CA PRO A 97 16.46 13.82 -39.88
C PRO A 97 16.77 15.03 -38.98
N ASN A 98 15.85 15.36 -38.02
CA ASN A 98 16.05 16.42 -37.04
C ASN A 98 17.09 16.07 -35.96
N SER A 99 17.33 14.80 -35.72
CA SER A 99 18.33 14.30 -34.77
C SER A 99 19.70 14.09 -35.41
N GLN A 100 19.81 14.15 -36.74
CA GLN A 100 21.09 14.01 -37.44
C GLN A 100 21.96 15.26 -37.26
N SER A 101 23.17 15.08 -36.74
CA SER A 101 24.11 16.15 -36.52
C SER A 101 25.05 16.32 -37.73
N PHE A 102 25.26 17.55 -38.16
CA PHE A 102 26.30 17.90 -39.14
C PHE A 102 27.70 17.43 -38.68
N LEU A 103 27.95 17.52 -37.39
CA LEU A 103 29.23 17.11 -36.78
C LEU A 103 29.43 15.59 -36.68
N ALA A 104 28.38 14.79 -36.88
CA ALA A 104 28.45 13.35 -36.83
C ALA A 104 28.84 12.65 -38.14
N GLY A 105 29.26 13.42 -39.15
CA GLY A 105 29.79 12.87 -40.41
C GLY A 105 28.76 12.58 -41.51
N ASN A 106 27.47 12.87 -41.28
CA ASN A 106 26.40 12.61 -42.26
C ASN A 106 26.24 13.69 -43.32
N GLY A 107 27.08 14.74 -43.29
CA GLY A 107 27.21 15.74 -44.34
C GLY A 107 26.17 16.87 -44.33
N LEU A 108 26.45 17.90 -45.08
CA LEU A 108 25.62 19.10 -45.24
C LEU A 108 24.21 18.83 -45.76
N GLY A 109 24.03 17.71 -46.48
CA GLY A 109 22.73 17.40 -47.10
C GLY A 109 21.59 17.12 -46.14
N THR A 110 21.86 16.47 -45.02
CA THR A 110 20.84 16.13 -44.00
C THR A 110 20.43 17.38 -43.21
N SER A 111 21.39 18.24 -42.86
CA SER A 111 21.12 19.51 -42.14
C SER A 111 20.35 20.49 -43.01
N LEU A 112 20.65 20.54 -44.31
CA LEU A 112 19.90 21.37 -45.27
C LEU A 112 18.47 20.85 -45.44
N LYS A 113 18.28 19.53 -45.47
CA LYS A 113 16.94 18.92 -45.53
C LYS A 113 16.14 19.23 -44.26
N ALA A 114 16.73 19.08 -43.08
CA ALA A 114 16.09 19.43 -41.81
C ALA A 114 15.74 20.92 -41.72
N SER A 115 16.63 21.81 -42.20
CA SER A 115 16.36 23.26 -42.28
C SER A 115 15.23 23.58 -43.24
N TRP A 116 15.13 22.86 -44.38
CA TRP A 116 14.06 23.01 -45.34
C TRP A 116 12.71 22.54 -44.84
N GLU A 117 12.69 21.42 -44.12
CA GLU A 117 11.49 20.93 -43.44
C GLU A 117 11.01 21.93 -42.37
N ARG A 118 11.90 22.41 -41.49
CA ARG A 118 11.57 23.47 -40.51
C ARG A 118 11.05 24.76 -41.19
N PHE A 119 11.60 25.11 -42.34
CA PHE A 119 11.11 26.26 -43.08
C PHE A 119 9.66 26.09 -43.53
N LYS A 120 9.26 24.90 -44.00
CA LYS A 120 7.88 24.57 -44.34
C LYS A 120 6.93 24.70 -43.15
N PHE A 121 7.42 24.41 -41.95
CA PHE A 121 6.66 24.48 -40.70
C PHE A 121 6.92 25.80 -39.92
N GLY A 122 7.30 26.88 -40.61
CA GLY A 122 7.48 28.19 -39.98
C GLY A 122 8.68 28.33 -39.06
N GLY A 123 9.71 27.47 -39.23
CA GLY A 123 10.93 27.45 -38.41
C GLY A 123 10.94 26.48 -37.26
N ILE A 124 9.84 25.73 -37.07
CA ILE A 124 9.71 24.70 -36.05
C ILE A 124 10.15 23.33 -36.61
N PRO A 125 10.74 22.42 -35.83
CA PRO A 125 11.00 21.04 -36.25
C PRO A 125 9.74 20.34 -36.73
N ALA A 126 9.86 19.54 -37.80
CA ALA A 126 8.74 18.78 -38.36
C ALA A 126 8.32 17.59 -37.46
N SER A 127 9.17 17.21 -36.54
CA SER A 127 8.97 16.10 -35.61
C SER A 127 9.31 16.57 -34.19
N GLU A 128 8.49 16.21 -33.23
CA GLU A 128 8.67 16.51 -31.81
C GLU A 128 9.32 15.33 -31.09
N GLN A 129 10.43 15.56 -30.42
CA GLN A 129 11.14 14.58 -29.62
C GLN A 129 11.19 15.03 -28.18
N MET A 130 10.78 14.16 -27.27
CA MET A 130 10.73 14.43 -25.85
C MET A 130 11.42 13.33 -25.07
N ALA A 131 11.96 13.69 -23.91
CA ALA A 131 12.45 12.75 -22.94
C ALA A 131 11.89 13.10 -21.57
N VAL A 132 11.35 12.12 -20.88
CA VAL A 132 10.81 12.25 -19.53
C VAL A 132 11.43 11.19 -18.62
N TYR A 133 11.65 11.58 -17.37
CA TYR A 133 12.09 10.65 -16.33
C TYR A 133 10.91 10.21 -15.49
N VAL A 134 10.88 8.93 -15.18
CA VAL A 134 9.91 8.30 -14.28
C VAL A 134 10.64 7.88 -13.02
N ASN A 135 10.11 8.23 -11.85
CA ASN A 135 10.66 7.84 -10.55
C ASN A 135 10.33 6.38 -10.25
N LEU A 136 11.34 5.51 -10.15
CA LEU A 136 11.18 4.10 -9.78
C LEU A 136 11.43 3.82 -8.30
N LYS A 137 11.78 4.86 -7.53
CA LYS A 137 11.94 4.75 -6.07
C LYS A 137 10.59 4.67 -5.38
N GLU A 138 10.62 4.34 -4.11
CA GLU A 138 9.44 4.43 -3.26
C GLU A 138 8.99 5.89 -3.16
N ILE A 139 7.72 6.15 -3.46
CA ILE A 139 7.08 7.47 -3.41
C ILE A 139 6.24 7.53 -2.14
N PRO A 140 6.72 8.23 -1.09
CA PRO A 140 6.08 8.26 0.22
C PRO A 140 4.99 9.35 0.32
N GLY A 141 4.28 9.34 1.44
CA GLY A 141 3.46 10.47 1.88
C GLY A 141 2.08 10.55 1.27
N ASN A 142 1.67 9.55 0.48
CA ASN A 142 0.30 9.49 -0.02
C ASN A 142 -0.65 9.21 1.15
N ARG A 143 -1.74 9.96 1.23
CA ARG A 143 -2.68 9.90 2.36
C ARG A 143 -3.92 9.11 1.98
N PHE A 144 -4.55 8.50 2.97
CA PHE A 144 -5.90 7.98 2.87
C PHE A 144 -6.66 8.27 4.16
N GLY A 145 -7.99 8.34 4.05
CA GLY A 145 -8.86 8.51 5.20
C GLY A 145 -10.32 8.45 4.78
N THR A 146 -11.15 7.83 5.63
CA THR A 146 -12.59 7.74 5.42
C THR A 146 -13.30 8.83 6.21
N GLN A 147 -14.35 9.43 5.62
CA GLN A 147 -15.20 10.42 6.29
C GLN A 147 -16.30 9.76 7.10
N SER A 148 -16.71 8.56 6.68
CA SER A 148 -17.72 7.73 7.34
C SER A 148 -17.14 6.36 7.64
N GLU A 149 -17.86 5.58 8.42
CA GLU A 149 -17.49 4.20 8.70
C GLU A 149 -17.50 3.37 7.42
N ILE A 150 -16.47 2.54 7.29
CA ILE A 150 -16.41 1.44 6.32
C ILE A 150 -16.67 0.14 7.07
N PHE A 151 -17.27 -0.83 6.39
CA PHE A 151 -17.65 -2.11 6.97
C PHE A 151 -17.01 -3.26 6.22
N TRP A 152 -16.61 -4.29 6.97
CA TRP A 152 -16.11 -5.56 6.41
C TRP A 152 -16.48 -6.73 7.31
N ASP A 153 -16.60 -7.93 6.74
CA ASP A 153 -16.82 -9.16 7.50
C ASP A 153 -15.50 -9.64 8.11
N ASP A 154 -15.49 -9.88 9.42
CA ASP A 154 -14.33 -10.34 10.16
C ASP A 154 -14.57 -11.78 10.66
N VAL A 155 -13.80 -12.74 10.15
CA VAL A 155 -13.96 -14.17 10.47
C VAL A 155 -13.61 -14.47 11.92
N PHE A 156 -12.66 -13.75 12.52
CA PHE A 156 -12.28 -13.96 13.92
C PHE A 156 -13.37 -13.53 14.89
N LEU A 157 -14.05 -12.42 14.59
CA LEU A 157 -15.17 -11.91 15.39
C LEU A 157 -16.50 -12.55 15.00
N GLY A 158 -16.59 -13.19 13.83
CA GLY A 158 -17.79 -13.84 13.32
C GLY A 158 -18.92 -12.87 12.97
N THR A 159 -18.60 -11.60 12.71
CA THR A 159 -19.57 -10.54 12.42
C THR A 159 -18.95 -9.45 11.56
N GLN A 160 -19.82 -8.54 11.11
CA GLN A 160 -19.38 -7.33 10.41
C GLN A 160 -18.77 -6.34 11.41
N VAL A 161 -17.66 -5.71 11.01
CA VAL A 161 -16.92 -4.70 11.76
C VAL A 161 -17.04 -3.37 11.05
N GLY A 162 -17.26 -2.30 11.80
CA GLY A 162 -17.30 -0.93 11.31
C GLY A 162 -16.16 -0.09 11.88
N ALA A 163 -15.51 0.73 11.04
CA ALA A 163 -14.50 1.68 11.49
C ALA A 163 -14.31 2.88 10.56
N ILE A 164 -13.91 4.01 11.14
CA ILE A 164 -13.27 5.13 10.43
C ILE A 164 -11.77 4.91 10.51
N THR A 165 -11.07 5.02 9.39
CA THR A 165 -9.62 4.81 9.33
C THR A 165 -8.91 5.92 8.61
N ARG A 166 -7.67 6.19 9.01
CA ARG A 166 -6.79 7.15 8.35
C ARG A 166 -5.33 6.72 8.46
N GLY A 167 -4.57 7.08 7.45
CA GLY A 167 -3.17 6.72 7.40
C GLY A 167 -2.45 7.28 6.18
N THR A 168 -1.26 6.73 5.95
CA THR A 168 -0.45 7.03 4.77
C THR A 168 0.01 5.74 4.12
N TYR A 169 0.27 5.83 2.82
CA TYR A 169 0.88 4.73 2.08
C TYR A 169 2.02 5.24 1.21
N SER A 170 2.92 4.38 0.87
CA SER A 170 3.90 4.61 -0.19
C SER A 170 3.60 3.70 -1.37
N LEU A 171 3.79 4.25 -2.56
CA LEU A 171 3.62 3.53 -3.81
C LEU A 171 4.95 3.44 -4.56
N LYS A 172 5.01 2.56 -5.54
CA LYS A 172 6.13 2.39 -6.45
C LYS A 172 5.60 2.24 -7.86
N ILE A 173 6.29 2.89 -8.82
CA ILE A 173 6.06 2.66 -10.23
C ILE A 173 6.88 1.44 -10.65
N THR A 174 6.22 0.34 -10.97
CA THR A 174 6.83 -0.95 -11.32
C THR A 174 6.98 -1.13 -12.83
N ASP A 175 6.09 -0.50 -13.61
CA ASP A 175 6.18 -0.44 -15.07
C ASP A 175 6.03 1.01 -15.54
N PRO A 176 7.15 1.69 -15.88
CA PRO A 176 7.13 3.08 -16.31
C PRO A 176 6.42 3.30 -17.65
N ILE A 177 6.39 2.30 -18.54
CA ILE A 177 5.73 2.41 -19.85
C ILE A 177 4.21 2.38 -19.66
N LEU A 178 3.69 1.43 -18.89
CA LEU A 178 2.25 1.37 -18.58
C LEU A 178 1.81 2.63 -17.83
N PHE A 179 2.61 3.11 -16.89
CA PHE A 179 2.31 4.31 -16.13
C PHE A 179 2.15 5.54 -17.04
N VAL A 180 3.12 5.79 -17.90
CA VAL A 180 3.07 6.92 -18.84
C VAL A 180 1.94 6.79 -19.84
N LYS A 181 1.76 5.59 -20.41
CA LYS A 181 0.80 5.34 -21.49
C LYS A 181 -0.66 5.40 -21.03
N ASN A 182 -0.94 4.84 -19.84
CA ASN A 182 -2.31 4.56 -19.43
C ASN A 182 -2.82 5.46 -18.30
N PHE A 183 -1.89 6.16 -17.60
CA PHE A 183 -2.30 6.90 -16.41
C PHE A 183 -1.92 8.38 -16.41
N VAL A 184 -0.76 8.73 -16.93
CA VAL A 184 -0.27 10.13 -16.87
C VAL A 184 -1.04 11.01 -17.86
N PRO A 185 -1.67 12.11 -17.39
CA PRO A 185 -2.30 13.06 -18.30
C PRO A 185 -1.29 13.71 -19.26
N ALA A 186 -1.71 13.91 -20.51
CA ALA A 186 -0.84 14.45 -21.57
C ALA A 186 -0.26 15.84 -21.27
N GLU A 187 -0.91 16.60 -20.38
CA GLU A 187 -0.42 17.89 -19.92
C GLU A 187 0.92 17.82 -19.21
N TYR A 188 1.21 16.71 -18.50
CA TYR A 188 2.48 16.48 -17.81
C TYR A 188 3.59 15.94 -18.72
N LEU A 189 3.29 15.65 -19.97
CA LEU A 189 4.25 15.10 -20.93
C LEU A 189 4.85 16.17 -21.85
N ARG A 190 4.49 17.44 -21.69
CA ARG A 190 5.04 18.55 -22.50
C ARG A 190 6.33 19.11 -21.89
N PRO A 191 7.25 19.67 -22.69
CA PRO A 191 8.54 20.15 -22.20
C PRO A 191 8.48 21.21 -21.10
N ASP A 192 7.49 22.09 -21.14
CA ASP A 192 7.25 23.19 -20.19
C ASP A 192 6.24 22.86 -19.11
N SER A 193 5.80 21.60 -19.02
CA SER A 193 4.78 21.18 -18.07
C SER A 193 5.29 21.18 -16.62
N PRO A 194 4.36 21.30 -15.65
CA PRO A 194 4.70 21.08 -14.24
C PRO A 194 5.18 19.64 -14.02
N VAL A 195 5.85 19.43 -12.90
CA VAL A 195 6.20 18.08 -12.44
C VAL A 195 4.91 17.33 -12.05
N PHE A 196 4.77 16.09 -12.50
CA PHE A 196 3.70 15.21 -11.99
C PHE A 196 4.05 14.78 -10.58
N ASP A 197 3.45 15.39 -9.59
CA ASP A 197 3.69 15.12 -8.18
C ASP A 197 2.45 14.47 -7.54
N PHE A 198 2.63 13.34 -6.85
CA PHE A 198 1.54 12.64 -6.17
C PHE A 198 1.07 13.37 -4.90
N ALA A 199 1.89 14.26 -4.35
CA ALA A 199 1.53 15.07 -3.17
C ALA A 199 0.81 16.37 -3.56
N ASP A 200 0.74 16.70 -4.83
CA ASP A 200 0.04 17.88 -5.34
C ASP A 200 -1.49 17.65 -5.24
N MET A 201 -2.16 18.49 -4.47
CA MET A 201 -3.61 18.40 -4.24
C MET A 201 -4.42 18.82 -5.46
N ASP A 202 -3.84 19.56 -6.40
CA ASP A 202 -4.48 19.99 -7.64
C ASP A 202 -4.30 18.97 -8.79
N ASN A 203 -3.55 17.88 -8.53
CA ASN A 203 -3.35 16.81 -9.48
C ASN A 203 -4.57 15.87 -9.52
N VAL A 204 -5.40 16.00 -10.54
CA VAL A 204 -6.62 15.18 -10.73
C VAL A 204 -6.34 13.68 -10.75
N ALA A 205 -5.21 13.26 -11.32
CA ALA A 205 -4.82 11.86 -11.31
C ALA A 205 -4.43 11.37 -9.90
N GLY A 206 -3.80 12.24 -9.09
CA GLY A 206 -3.53 11.97 -7.68
C GLY A 206 -4.81 11.85 -6.86
N GLU A 207 -5.79 12.73 -7.09
CA GLU A 207 -7.11 12.66 -6.47
C GLU A 207 -7.84 11.37 -6.83
N GLN A 208 -7.77 10.94 -8.07
CA GLN A 208 -8.34 9.65 -8.50
C GLN A 208 -7.74 8.48 -7.72
N LEU A 209 -6.40 8.42 -7.56
CA LEU A 209 -5.75 7.38 -6.77
C LEU A 209 -6.19 7.40 -5.30
N PHE A 210 -6.34 8.58 -4.71
CA PHE A 210 -6.88 8.73 -3.36
C PHE A 210 -8.27 8.10 -3.24
N ASN A 211 -9.18 8.44 -4.15
CA ASN A 211 -10.57 7.93 -4.14
C ASN A 211 -10.60 6.40 -4.34
N GLU A 212 -9.77 5.86 -5.23
CA GLU A 212 -9.67 4.42 -5.48
C GLU A 212 -9.11 3.67 -4.26
N VAL A 213 -8.13 4.22 -3.57
CA VAL A 213 -7.60 3.66 -2.31
C VAL A 213 -8.69 3.65 -1.24
N VAL A 214 -9.40 4.78 -1.04
CA VAL A 214 -10.49 4.86 -0.06
C VAL A 214 -11.59 3.84 -0.38
N GLY A 215 -11.98 3.71 -1.66
CA GLY A 215 -12.98 2.73 -2.10
C GLY A 215 -12.54 1.27 -1.93
N SER A 216 -11.24 1.00 -1.89
CA SER A 216 -10.68 -0.35 -1.71
C SER A 216 -10.44 -0.73 -0.25
N LEU A 217 -10.58 0.19 0.71
CA LEU A 217 -10.23 -0.08 2.12
C LEU A 217 -11.06 -1.21 2.73
N SER A 218 -12.36 -1.24 2.50
CA SER A 218 -13.24 -2.31 3.01
C SER A 218 -12.75 -3.69 2.55
N SER A 219 -12.46 -3.86 1.25
CA SER A 219 -11.90 -5.08 0.70
C SER A 219 -10.52 -5.39 1.27
N ALA A 220 -9.66 -4.39 1.43
CA ALA A 220 -8.32 -4.56 1.97
C ALA A 220 -8.34 -5.03 3.43
N PHE A 221 -9.22 -4.46 4.27
CA PHE A 221 -9.42 -4.91 5.65
C PHE A 221 -9.94 -6.36 5.69
N SER A 222 -10.92 -6.69 4.86
CA SER A 222 -11.45 -8.05 4.75
C SER A 222 -10.36 -9.04 4.33
N LEU A 223 -9.58 -8.75 3.28
CA LEU A 223 -8.47 -9.60 2.82
C LEU A 223 -7.42 -9.81 3.91
N TYR A 224 -7.14 -8.76 4.70
CA TYR A 224 -6.16 -8.85 5.78
C TYR A 224 -6.66 -9.68 6.96
N THR A 225 -7.87 -9.41 7.47
CA THR A 225 -8.40 -10.03 8.69
C THR A 225 -8.82 -11.48 8.46
N ASN A 226 -9.16 -11.85 7.22
CA ASN A 226 -9.60 -13.18 6.86
C ASN A 226 -8.47 -14.09 6.31
N ASP A 227 -7.22 -13.62 6.32
CA ASP A 227 -6.05 -14.41 5.95
C ASP A 227 -5.63 -15.34 7.11
N PRO A 228 -5.75 -16.68 6.94
CA PRO A 228 -5.41 -17.63 8.00
C PRO A 228 -3.94 -17.53 8.44
N SER A 229 -3.03 -17.16 7.54
CA SER A 229 -1.59 -17.04 7.82
C SER A 229 -1.28 -15.92 8.81
N LYS A 230 -2.14 -14.89 8.86
CA LYS A 230 -2.01 -13.74 9.78
C LYS A 230 -2.74 -13.95 11.11
N GLY A 231 -3.40 -15.10 11.28
CA GLY A 231 -4.13 -15.47 12.48
C GLY A 231 -5.42 -14.68 12.68
N ASN A 232 -6.01 -14.20 11.58
CA ASN A 232 -7.36 -13.59 11.49
C ASN A 232 -7.68 -12.62 12.64
N ARG A 233 -6.73 -11.72 13.01
CA ARG A 233 -6.91 -10.80 14.14
C ARG A 233 -6.85 -9.35 13.68
N ILE A 234 -7.98 -8.70 13.74
CA ILE A 234 -8.14 -7.26 13.53
C ILE A 234 -7.15 -6.41 14.36
N THR A 235 -6.77 -6.85 15.55
CA THR A 235 -5.83 -6.13 16.43
C THR A 235 -4.39 -6.08 15.94
N LYS A 236 -4.01 -6.89 14.93
CA LYS A 236 -2.68 -6.92 14.36
C LYS A 236 -2.47 -5.90 13.24
N ILE A 237 -3.52 -5.36 12.66
CA ILE A 237 -3.46 -4.49 11.47
C ILE A 237 -2.49 -3.31 11.66
N GLN A 238 -2.58 -2.61 12.79
CA GLN A 238 -1.73 -1.44 13.07
C GLN A 238 -0.24 -1.80 13.27
N SER A 239 0.06 -3.03 13.64
CA SER A 239 1.45 -3.48 13.86
C SER A 239 2.07 -4.14 12.64
N ASP A 240 1.27 -4.46 11.60
CA ASP A 240 1.72 -5.16 10.39
C ASP A 240 1.43 -4.32 9.13
N GLY A 241 2.12 -3.19 9.03
CA GLY A 241 1.95 -2.27 7.90
C GLY A 241 2.31 -2.87 6.55
N VAL A 242 3.27 -3.81 6.49
CA VAL A 242 3.64 -4.50 5.24
C VAL A 242 2.58 -5.52 4.84
N GLY A 243 2.08 -6.30 5.81
CA GLY A 243 1.01 -7.26 5.55
C GLY A 243 -0.28 -6.59 5.10
N PHE A 244 -0.64 -5.46 5.71
CA PHE A 244 -1.80 -4.68 5.26
C PHE A 244 -1.55 -4.01 3.89
N ALA A 245 -0.33 -3.56 3.59
CA ALA A 245 0.02 -3.03 2.27
C ALA A 245 -0.21 -4.06 1.16
N ASN A 246 0.15 -5.32 1.37
CA ASN A 246 -0.11 -6.38 0.41
C ASN A 246 -1.62 -6.59 0.17
N SER A 247 -2.43 -6.56 1.23
CA SER A 247 -3.88 -6.68 1.11
C SER A 247 -4.50 -5.47 0.41
N LEU A 248 -4.02 -4.25 0.69
CA LEU A 248 -4.48 -3.05 0.00
C LEU A 248 -4.04 -3.02 -1.47
N SER A 249 -2.80 -3.43 -1.75
CA SER A 249 -2.29 -3.54 -3.12
C SER A 249 -3.10 -4.56 -3.94
N GLN A 250 -3.47 -5.69 -3.33
CA GLN A 250 -4.35 -6.66 -3.95
C GLN A 250 -5.76 -6.09 -4.19
N ALA A 251 -6.34 -5.39 -3.24
CA ALA A 251 -7.66 -4.79 -3.36
C ALA A 251 -7.74 -3.75 -4.49
N VAL A 252 -6.74 -2.86 -4.62
CA VAL A 252 -6.70 -1.88 -5.72
C VAL A 252 -6.40 -2.54 -7.07
N GLU A 253 -5.65 -3.64 -7.08
CA GLU A 253 -5.42 -4.42 -8.31
C GLU A 253 -6.71 -5.10 -8.78
N GLU A 254 -7.44 -5.73 -7.89
CA GLU A 254 -8.70 -6.41 -8.23
C GLU A 254 -9.76 -5.44 -8.75
N ALA A 255 -9.90 -4.26 -8.10
CA ALA A 255 -10.92 -3.28 -8.44
C ALA A 255 -10.52 -2.36 -9.61
N TYR A 256 -9.27 -1.94 -9.69
CA TYR A 256 -8.83 -0.84 -10.58
C TYR A 256 -7.62 -1.15 -11.44
N LYS A 257 -7.06 -2.37 -11.35
CA LYS A 257 -5.93 -2.83 -12.18
C LYS A 257 -4.69 -1.92 -12.07
N TRP A 258 -4.34 -1.51 -10.86
CA TRP A 258 -3.22 -0.60 -10.65
C TRP A 258 -1.89 -1.14 -11.17
N LYS A 259 -1.61 -2.41 -10.92
CA LYS A 259 -0.36 -3.03 -11.36
C LYS A 259 -0.40 -3.44 -12.83
N SER A 260 -1.46 -4.14 -13.23
CA SER A 260 -1.58 -4.71 -14.58
C SER A 260 -1.82 -3.68 -15.67
N ASP A 261 -2.55 -2.59 -15.39
CA ASP A 261 -2.88 -1.58 -16.40
C ASP A 261 -2.07 -0.29 -16.25
N ARG A 262 -1.63 0.06 -15.04
CA ARG A 262 -0.95 1.35 -14.76
C ARG A 262 0.48 1.20 -14.27
N GLY A 263 0.95 -0.02 -13.97
CA GLY A 263 2.29 -0.26 -13.45
C GLY A 263 2.53 0.35 -12.07
N LEU A 264 1.49 0.46 -11.21
CA LEU A 264 1.54 1.02 -9.86
C LEU A 264 1.35 -0.06 -8.81
N GLU A 265 2.09 0.02 -7.70
CA GLU A 265 1.98 -0.92 -6.59
C GLU A 265 2.11 -0.20 -5.24
N ILE A 266 1.25 -0.56 -4.28
CA ILE A 266 1.37 -0.10 -2.90
C ILE A 266 2.38 -0.99 -2.17
N VAL A 267 3.44 -0.40 -1.60
CA VAL A 267 4.53 -1.17 -0.99
C VAL A 267 4.55 -1.10 0.54
N LYS A 268 4.04 -0.01 1.12
CA LYS A 268 3.94 0.16 2.57
C LYS A 268 2.69 0.91 2.94
N VAL A 269 2.14 0.60 4.10
CA VAL A 269 1.02 1.34 4.70
C VAL A 269 1.35 1.61 6.17
N ALA A 270 1.04 2.82 6.62
CA ALA A 270 1.06 3.20 8.02
C ALA A 270 -0.34 3.67 8.42
N ILE A 271 -1.05 2.85 9.19
CA ILE A 271 -2.36 3.22 9.72
C ILE A 271 -2.14 4.05 10.98
N THR A 272 -2.49 5.33 10.92
CA THR A 272 -2.31 6.28 12.03
C THR A 272 -3.46 6.23 13.03
N ALA A 273 -4.67 5.91 12.58
CA ALA A 273 -5.83 5.74 13.44
C ALA A 273 -6.83 4.75 12.85
N ILE A 274 -7.44 3.97 13.73
CA ILE A 274 -8.66 3.18 13.47
C ILE A 274 -9.63 3.50 14.61
N GLU A 275 -10.77 4.06 14.28
CA GLU A 275 -11.83 4.41 15.21
C GLU A 275 -13.01 3.48 14.93
N TYR A 276 -13.10 2.39 15.69
CA TYR A 276 -14.18 1.40 15.56
C TYR A 276 -15.52 1.98 16.00
N ASP A 277 -16.61 1.50 15.42
CA ASP A 277 -17.96 1.76 15.87
C ASP A 277 -18.20 1.23 17.30
N GLU A 278 -19.28 1.68 17.93
CA GLU A 278 -19.57 1.34 19.35
C GLU A 278 -19.80 -0.15 19.58
N ASP A 279 -20.41 -0.85 18.63
CA ASP A 279 -20.70 -2.29 18.77
C ASP A 279 -19.42 -3.11 18.58
N THR A 280 -18.59 -2.76 17.62
CA THR A 280 -17.24 -3.35 17.45
C THR A 280 -16.37 -3.09 18.68
N LYS A 281 -16.37 -1.88 19.26
CA LYS A 281 -15.63 -1.59 20.51
C LYS A 281 -16.06 -2.47 21.67
N LYS A 282 -17.38 -2.67 21.87
CA LYS A 282 -17.92 -3.56 22.89
C LYS A 282 -17.45 -4.99 22.67
N LEU A 283 -17.60 -5.50 21.44
CA LEU A 283 -17.19 -6.85 21.07
C LEU A 283 -15.69 -7.09 21.30
N LEU A 284 -14.83 -6.16 20.87
CA LEU A 284 -13.38 -6.23 21.11
C LEU A 284 -13.04 -6.19 22.61
N SER A 285 -13.80 -5.42 23.41
CA SER A 285 -13.64 -5.41 24.88
C SER A 285 -13.97 -6.78 25.48
N ASP A 286 -15.04 -7.42 25.03
CA ASP A 286 -15.46 -8.72 25.53
C ASP A 286 -14.51 -9.84 25.10
N VAL A 287 -14.01 -9.81 23.86
CA VAL A 287 -12.94 -10.72 23.42
C VAL A 287 -11.67 -10.54 24.24
N LYS A 288 -11.26 -9.30 24.55
CA LYS A 288 -10.10 -9.05 25.42
C LYS A 288 -10.30 -9.61 26.84
N LYS A 289 -11.50 -9.50 27.40
CA LYS A 289 -11.84 -10.10 28.72
C LYS A 289 -11.77 -11.63 28.64
N ALA A 290 -12.36 -12.23 27.61
CA ALA A 290 -12.33 -13.67 27.39
C ALA A 290 -10.91 -14.21 27.21
N ASP A 291 -10.08 -13.54 26.39
CA ASP A 291 -8.66 -13.88 26.20
C ASP A 291 -7.87 -13.78 27.51
N ALA A 292 -8.14 -12.77 28.33
CA ALA A 292 -7.50 -12.60 29.64
C ALA A 292 -7.88 -13.71 30.62
N LEU A 293 -9.12 -14.23 30.53
CA LEU A 293 -9.62 -15.33 31.37
C LEU A 293 -9.11 -16.69 30.88
N SER A 294 -8.91 -16.89 29.59
CA SER A 294 -8.42 -18.14 29.00
C SER A 294 -6.90 -18.33 29.10
N GLY A 295 -6.15 -17.25 29.36
CA GLY A 295 -4.69 -17.28 29.43
C GLY A 295 -4.14 -17.75 30.80
N ALA A 296 -2.79 -17.82 30.89
CA ALA A 296 -2.08 -18.22 32.13
C ALA A 296 -2.37 -17.36 33.38
N ARG A 297 -2.94 -16.17 33.18
CA ARG A 297 -3.39 -15.23 34.23
C ARG A 297 -4.88 -15.36 34.57
N GLY A 298 -5.61 -16.26 33.90
CA GLY A 298 -7.05 -16.43 34.08
C GLY A 298 -7.43 -16.74 35.53
N ASN A 299 -6.68 -17.61 36.19
CA ASN A 299 -6.90 -17.92 37.60
C ASN A 299 -6.72 -16.71 38.53
N SER A 300 -5.72 -15.85 38.28
CA SER A 300 -5.50 -14.63 39.10
C SER A 300 -6.59 -13.59 38.86
N PHE A 301 -7.05 -13.44 37.61
CA PHE A 301 -8.13 -12.50 37.26
C PHE A 301 -9.47 -12.97 37.83
N MET A 302 -9.74 -14.28 37.82
CA MET A 302 -10.94 -14.90 38.40
C MET A 302 -10.95 -14.73 39.91
N GLN A 303 -9.82 -15.00 40.59
CA GLN A 303 -9.66 -14.76 42.04
C GLN A 303 -9.88 -13.29 42.40
N GLN A 304 -9.35 -12.37 41.61
CA GLN A 304 -9.51 -10.92 41.82
C GLN A 304 -10.95 -10.45 41.57
N SER A 305 -11.65 -11.04 40.58
CA SER A 305 -13.06 -10.75 40.32
C SER A 305 -13.97 -11.30 41.41
N VAL A 306 -13.67 -12.48 41.91
CA VAL A 306 -14.38 -13.08 43.09
C VAL A 306 -14.10 -12.24 44.36
N ALA A 307 -12.86 -11.79 44.58
CA ALA A 307 -12.52 -10.94 45.71
C ALA A 307 -13.26 -9.61 45.68
N ARG A 308 -13.31 -8.94 44.51
CA ARG A 308 -14.09 -7.70 44.34
C ARG A 308 -15.59 -7.90 44.50
N GLY A 309 -16.14 -9.05 44.03
CA GLY A 309 -17.53 -9.41 44.21
C GLY A 309 -17.88 -9.62 45.69
N LEU A 310 -16.97 -10.23 46.45
CA LEU A 310 -17.09 -10.42 47.91
C LEU A 310 -16.98 -9.09 48.65
N GLU A 311 -16.09 -8.22 48.28
CA GLU A 311 -15.94 -6.86 48.87
C GLU A 311 -17.18 -5.99 48.61
N ALA A 312 -17.74 -6.03 47.39
CA ALA A 312 -18.99 -5.35 47.05
C ALA A 312 -20.21 -5.93 47.78
N ALA A 313 -20.24 -7.25 48.01
CA ALA A 313 -21.30 -7.93 48.76
C ALA A 313 -21.18 -7.67 50.26
N GLY A 314 -19.97 -7.52 50.80
CA GLY A 314 -19.72 -7.19 52.20
C GLY A 314 -20.16 -5.79 52.59
N ASN A 315 -20.10 -4.84 51.65
CA ASN A 315 -20.53 -3.45 51.86
C ASN A 315 -22.05 -3.24 51.80
N ASN A 316 -22.82 -4.21 51.29
CA ASN A 316 -24.27 -4.16 51.19
C ASN A 316 -24.98 -5.15 52.12
N GLY A 317 -24.73 -5.08 53.40
CA GLY A 317 -25.32 -5.86 54.50
C GLY A 317 -26.50 -6.81 54.15
N GLY A 318 -26.24 -8.09 54.09
CA GLY A 318 -27.26 -9.12 54.32
C GLY A 318 -27.62 -10.08 53.17
N SER A 319 -27.33 -9.77 51.91
CA SER A 319 -27.66 -10.64 50.76
C SER A 319 -26.47 -11.42 50.18
N GLY A 320 -25.27 -11.26 50.76
CA GLY A 320 -24.01 -11.77 50.22
C GLY A 320 -23.86 -13.30 50.28
N MET A 321 -24.47 -13.98 51.28
CA MET A 321 -24.32 -15.43 51.41
C MET A 321 -25.13 -16.23 50.40
N ALA A 322 -26.28 -15.74 49.96
CA ALA A 322 -27.10 -16.40 48.95
C ALA A 322 -26.45 -16.33 47.54
N PHE A 323 -25.74 -15.22 47.26
CA PHE A 323 -25.03 -15.06 46.00
C PHE A 323 -23.73 -15.88 45.95
N MET A 324 -23.09 -16.09 47.09
CA MET A 324 -21.89 -16.91 47.23
C MET A 324 -22.18 -18.40 46.91
N GLY A 325 -23.32 -18.93 47.36
CA GLY A 325 -23.76 -20.28 47.04
C GLY A 325 -24.10 -20.50 45.55
N MET A 326 -24.68 -19.48 44.90
CA MET A 326 -25.03 -19.54 43.48
C MET A 326 -23.81 -19.28 42.55
N GLY A 327 -22.89 -18.40 42.96
CA GLY A 327 -21.68 -18.07 42.16
C GLY A 327 -20.67 -19.21 42.13
N VAL A 328 -20.48 -19.92 43.24
CA VAL A 328 -19.56 -21.07 43.28
C VAL A 328 -20.14 -22.31 42.54
N ASN A 329 -21.46 -22.48 42.57
CA ASN A 329 -22.12 -23.57 41.81
C ASN A 329 -22.15 -23.25 40.30
N ALA A 330 -22.35 -21.99 39.91
CA ALA A 330 -22.30 -21.56 38.52
C ALA A 330 -20.86 -21.60 37.97
N ALA A 331 -19.86 -21.21 38.74
CA ALA A 331 -18.44 -21.29 38.37
C ALA A 331 -17.96 -22.76 38.24
N GLY A 332 -18.48 -23.67 39.09
CA GLY A 332 -18.19 -25.12 39.02
C GLY A 332 -18.80 -25.77 37.78
N SER A 333 -19.99 -25.34 37.35
CA SER A 333 -20.65 -25.89 36.16
C SER A 333 -20.18 -25.30 34.82
N THR A 334 -19.67 -24.07 34.79
CA THR A 334 -19.12 -23.46 33.59
C THR A 334 -17.65 -23.82 33.35
N MET A 335 -16.88 -24.19 34.39
CA MET A 335 -15.51 -24.69 34.18
C MET A 335 -15.47 -26.06 33.48
N GLY A 336 -16.56 -26.86 33.52
CA GLY A 336 -16.67 -28.13 32.78
C GLY A 336 -16.97 -27.96 31.29
N ALA A 337 -17.46 -26.81 30.86
CA ALA A 337 -17.91 -26.60 29.47
C ALA A 337 -16.83 -26.06 28.52
N PHE A 338 -15.69 -25.58 29.01
CA PHE A 338 -14.63 -24.99 28.21
C PHE A 338 -13.30 -25.77 28.17
N GLN A 339 -13.23 -26.92 28.80
CA GLN A 339 -12.14 -27.87 28.58
C GLN A 339 -12.59 -28.88 27.51
N GLN A 340 -12.07 -28.78 26.31
CA GLN A 340 -12.04 -29.92 25.39
C GLN A 340 -11.40 -31.11 26.15
N PRO A 341 -12.03 -32.29 26.15
CA PRO A 341 -11.48 -33.45 26.88
C PRO A 341 -10.23 -33.93 26.16
N VAL A 342 -9.05 -33.59 26.68
CA VAL A 342 -7.96 -34.55 26.59
C VAL A 342 -8.44 -35.74 27.44
N GLU A 343 -8.81 -36.84 26.79
CA GLU A 343 -9.11 -38.13 27.46
C GLU A 343 -7.87 -38.55 28.26
N LYS A 344 -7.74 -38.08 29.50
CA LYS A 344 -7.11 -38.84 30.57
C LYS A 344 -8.17 -39.84 31.03
N LYS A 345 -8.00 -41.09 30.69
CA LYS A 345 -8.70 -42.20 31.35
C LYS A 345 -8.46 -42.01 32.83
N GLU A 346 -9.47 -41.51 33.57
CA GLU A 346 -9.45 -41.50 35.05
C GLU A 346 -9.34 -42.92 35.50
N ASP A 347 -8.36 -43.18 36.39
CA ASP A 347 -8.15 -44.49 36.99
C ASP A 347 -9.45 -44.95 37.69
N PRO A 348 -10.01 -46.13 37.38
CA PRO A 348 -11.22 -46.65 38.02
C PRO A 348 -11.15 -46.62 39.54
N TYR A 349 -9.96 -46.73 40.12
CA TYR A 349 -9.74 -46.70 41.57
C TYR A 349 -9.90 -45.31 42.18
N GLU A 350 -9.54 -44.24 41.45
CA GLU A 350 -9.81 -42.86 41.92
C GLU A 350 -11.31 -42.53 41.91
N LYS A 351 -12.06 -43.02 40.93
CA LYS A 351 -13.52 -42.89 40.91
C LYS A 351 -14.19 -43.62 42.07
N LEU A 352 -13.76 -44.84 42.40
CA LEU A 352 -14.26 -45.59 43.55
C LEU A 352 -13.96 -44.92 44.89
N THR A 353 -12.79 -44.30 45.01
CA THR A 353 -12.41 -43.54 46.22
C THR A 353 -13.30 -42.31 46.43
N LYS A 354 -13.58 -41.56 45.37
CA LYS A 354 -14.49 -40.40 45.37
C LYS A 354 -15.93 -40.82 45.71
N MET A 355 -16.41 -41.93 45.14
CA MET A 355 -17.75 -42.49 45.44
C MET A 355 -17.88 -42.96 46.87
N LYS A 356 -16.83 -43.57 47.47
CA LYS A 356 -16.83 -43.96 48.87
C LYS A 356 -16.93 -42.78 49.83
N GLN A 357 -16.24 -41.66 49.49
CA GLN A 357 -16.35 -40.40 50.24
C GLN A 357 -17.77 -39.81 50.20
N LEU A 358 -18.51 -40.00 49.11
CA LEU A 358 -19.91 -39.60 48.98
C LEU A 358 -20.87 -40.50 49.81
N VAL A 359 -20.55 -41.79 49.98
CA VAL A 359 -21.25 -42.68 50.88
C VAL A 359 -21.03 -42.31 52.35
N ASP A 360 -19.76 -42.00 52.70
CA ASP A 360 -19.38 -41.58 54.05
C ASP A 360 -20.00 -40.24 54.45
N ALA A 361 -20.24 -39.37 53.43
CA ALA A 361 -20.92 -38.07 53.56
C ALA A 361 -22.47 -38.19 53.55
N GLY A 362 -23.03 -39.39 53.38
CA GLY A 362 -24.50 -39.64 53.39
C GLY A 362 -25.19 -39.13 52.10
N VAL A 363 -24.46 -38.83 51.05
CA VAL A 363 -24.99 -38.33 49.74
C VAL A 363 -25.34 -39.50 48.81
N LEU A 364 -24.66 -40.65 48.97
CA LEU A 364 -24.87 -41.86 48.18
C LEU A 364 -25.19 -43.01 49.13
N THR A 365 -26.14 -43.87 48.78
CA THR A 365 -26.45 -45.09 49.56
C THR A 365 -25.42 -46.18 49.28
N GLN A 366 -25.24 -47.08 50.22
CA GLN A 366 -24.35 -48.24 50.09
C GLN A 366 -24.72 -49.11 48.87
N GLU A 367 -26.03 -49.26 48.59
CA GLU A 367 -26.54 -50.05 47.46
C GLU A 367 -26.21 -49.44 46.12
N GLU A 368 -26.29 -48.12 46.02
CA GLU A 368 -25.90 -47.36 44.79
C GLU A 368 -24.38 -47.42 44.56
N PHE A 369 -23.60 -47.36 45.63
CA PHE A 369 -22.14 -47.53 45.54
C PHE A 369 -21.75 -48.92 45.03
N ASP A 370 -22.38 -49.98 45.59
CA ASP A 370 -22.09 -51.37 45.23
C ASP A 370 -22.50 -51.69 43.79
N LYS A 371 -23.55 -51.01 43.26
CA LYS A 371 -23.98 -51.11 41.87
C LYS A 371 -22.98 -50.40 40.94
N ALA A 372 -22.60 -49.16 41.26
CA ALA A 372 -21.64 -48.39 40.48
C ALA A 372 -20.26 -49.07 40.49
N LYS A 373 -19.85 -49.70 41.58
CA LYS A 373 -18.61 -50.47 41.69
C LYS A 373 -18.60 -51.67 40.75
N LYS A 374 -19.70 -52.41 40.65
CA LYS A 374 -19.84 -53.53 39.71
C LYS A 374 -19.74 -53.06 38.25
N ASP A 375 -20.44 -51.98 37.89
CA ASP A 375 -20.45 -51.43 36.56
C ASP A 375 -19.04 -50.88 36.15
N LEU A 376 -18.30 -50.28 37.09
CA LEU A 376 -16.98 -49.69 36.86
C LEU A 376 -15.86 -50.74 36.79
N LEU A 377 -15.99 -51.86 37.48
CA LEU A 377 -15.01 -52.96 37.48
C LEU A 377 -15.39 -54.12 36.54
N GLY A 378 -16.56 -54.03 35.89
CA GLY A 378 -17.04 -55.06 34.94
C GLY A 378 -17.36 -56.39 35.58
N LEU A 379 -17.87 -56.42 36.86
CA LEU A 379 -18.14 -57.57 37.63
C LEU A 379 -19.65 -57.93 37.62
#